data_2425646529155f44841c9c7784d4b052
#
_entry.id   2425646529155f44841c9c7784d4b052
#
_cell.length_a   1.000
_cell.length_b   1.000
_cell.length_c   1.000
_cell.angle_alpha   90.00
_cell.angle_beta   90.00
_cell.angle_gamma   90.00
#
_symmetry.space_group_name_H-M   'P 1'
#
loop_
_entity.id
_entity.type
_entity.pdbx_description
1 polymer ?
#
loop_
_entity_poly.entity_id
_entity_poly.type
_entity_poly.pdbx_seq_one_letter_code
_entity_poly.pdbx_strand_id
1 'polypeptide(L)'
;LTVYPVCLVESGSIISNLSFRACSLETIPEGSFTGETSKYIKSLDLSYNHLSDLPSEFNAVNVPYLYGIDLSYNRFSSFPWEPLDCYGLTVFGIRGQRNAAGERCLSEWPTGLYNHKGLRGFYIGSNNLGKITDTISTLIYFLDISDNPEIIFDASDICAAYANGLYYLIYDKTQDIRSCEYIALD
;
A
#
# COMPACT_ATOMS: atom_id res chain seq x y z
N LEU A 1 21.99 1.46 7.81
CA LEU A 1 21.71 2.75 7.15
C LEU A 1 20.41 3.31 7.75
N THR A 2 20.49 4.41 8.49
CA THR A 2 19.29 5.07 9.04
C THR A 2 18.71 6.13 8.12
N VAL A 3 19.44 6.49 7.05
CA VAL A 3 19.04 7.50 6.06
C VAL A 3 19.11 6.89 4.66
N TYR A 4 18.11 7.21 3.86
CA TYR A 4 18.00 6.79 2.46
C TYR A 4 19.22 7.28 1.65
N PRO A 5 19.89 6.40 0.87
CA PRO A 5 21.11 6.77 0.17
C PRO A 5 20.82 7.56 -1.13
N VAL A 6 20.59 8.85 -1.01
CA VAL A 6 20.27 9.78 -2.12
C VAL A 6 21.26 9.64 -3.29
N CYS A 7 22.55 9.40 -3.00
CA CYS A 7 23.58 9.26 -4.02
C CYS A 7 23.33 8.15 -5.05
N LEU A 8 22.58 7.10 -4.69
CA LEU A 8 22.23 6.04 -5.66
C LEU A 8 21.19 6.52 -6.67
N VAL A 9 20.32 7.43 -6.26
CA VAL A 9 19.25 7.95 -7.10
C VAL A 9 19.73 9.11 -7.98
N GLU A 10 20.77 9.80 -7.54
CA GLU A 10 21.42 10.91 -8.28
C GLU A 10 22.42 10.42 -9.35
N SER A 11 22.84 9.16 -9.31
CA SER A 11 23.92 8.64 -10.15
C SER A 11 23.65 8.61 -11.66
N GLY A 12 22.40 8.87 -12.09
CA GLY A 12 21.96 8.73 -13.48
C GLY A 12 21.89 7.28 -13.99
N SER A 13 22.02 6.31 -13.09
CA SER A 13 21.94 4.88 -13.43
C SER A 13 20.49 4.46 -13.68
N ILE A 14 20.28 3.55 -14.63
CA ILE A 14 18.96 2.99 -14.89
C ILE A 14 18.71 1.86 -13.87
N ILE A 15 18.03 2.18 -12.78
CA ILE A 15 17.65 1.23 -11.75
C ILE A 15 16.12 1.07 -11.79
N SER A 16 15.65 -0.10 -12.19
CA SER A 16 14.20 -0.38 -12.27
C SER A 16 13.64 -1.03 -11.01
N ASN A 17 14.44 -1.81 -10.29
CA ASN A 17 14.04 -2.46 -9.05
C ASN A 17 14.99 -2.04 -7.93
N LEU A 18 14.46 -1.38 -6.92
CA LEU A 18 15.24 -0.84 -5.81
C LEU A 18 14.68 -1.40 -4.50
N SER A 19 15.54 -1.98 -3.68
CA SER A 19 15.16 -2.50 -2.37
C SER A 19 16.08 -1.96 -1.28
N PHE A 20 15.46 -1.37 -0.28
CA PHE A 20 16.04 -1.00 1.00
C PHE A 20 15.33 -1.72 2.16
N ARG A 21 14.91 -2.96 1.90
CA ARG A 21 14.25 -3.78 2.90
C ARG A 21 15.15 -3.97 4.13
N ALA A 22 14.59 -3.82 5.33
CA ALA A 22 15.25 -4.06 6.61
C ALA A 22 16.57 -3.26 6.79
N CYS A 23 16.62 -2.03 6.31
CA CYS A 23 17.78 -1.15 6.39
C CYS A 23 17.74 -0.20 7.59
N SER A 24 16.74 -0.31 8.49
CA SER A 24 16.53 0.60 9.63
C SER A 24 16.40 2.07 9.21
N LEU A 25 15.83 2.33 8.05
CA LEU A 25 15.57 3.70 7.58
C LEU A 25 14.52 4.36 8.49
N GLU A 26 14.83 5.55 8.99
CA GLU A 26 13.90 6.36 9.77
C GLU A 26 13.25 7.45 8.94
N THR A 27 13.96 7.96 7.95
CA THR A 27 13.47 9.01 7.05
C THR A 27 13.98 8.82 5.63
N ILE A 28 13.24 9.37 4.68
CA ILE A 28 13.67 9.60 3.31
C ILE A 28 13.73 11.12 3.14
N PRO A 29 14.92 11.71 2.92
CA PRO A 29 15.05 13.15 2.78
C PRO A 29 14.28 13.69 1.57
N GLU A 30 13.77 14.91 1.67
CA GLU A 30 13.26 15.66 0.51
C GLU A 30 14.34 15.77 -0.58
N GLY A 31 13.93 15.69 -1.83
CA GLY A 31 14.84 15.65 -2.97
C GLY A 31 15.32 14.25 -3.37
N SER A 32 15.05 13.21 -2.56
CA SER A 32 15.51 11.84 -2.81
C SER A 32 15.01 11.25 -4.13
N PHE A 33 13.88 11.71 -4.64
CA PHE A 33 13.27 11.21 -5.88
C PHE A 33 13.27 12.23 -7.02
N THR A 34 14.00 13.33 -6.91
CA THR A 34 14.06 14.36 -7.98
C THR A 34 15.11 14.08 -9.05
N GLY A 35 15.99 13.09 -8.84
CA GLY A 35 17.06 12.73 -9.78
C GLY A 35 16.59 11.92 -10.99
N GLU A 36 17.39 11.89 -12.05
CA GLU A 36 17.07 11.15 -13.29
C GLU A 36 16.86 9.65 -13.05
N THR A 37 17.59 9.04 -12.11
CA THR A 37 17.45 7.60 -11.79
C THR A 37 16.05 7.25 -11.27
N SER A 38 15.42 8.14 -10.51
CA SER A 38 14.08 7.89 -9.95
C SER A 38 13.01 7.67 -11.01
N LYS A 39 13.18 8.29 -12.18
CA LYS A 39 12.29 8.12 -13.33
C LYS A 39 12.25 6.70 -13.89
N TYR A 40 13.24 5.87 -13.59
CA TYR A 40 13.29 4.48 -14.07
C TYR A 40 12.83 3.45 -13.05
N ILE A 41 12.51 3.89 -11.81
CA ILE A 41 12.06 2.99 -10.75
C ILE A 41 10.68 2.44 -11.11
N LYS A 42 10.59 1.12 -11.20
CA LYS A 42 9.34 0.37 -11.42
C LYS A 42 8.87 -0.34 -10.17
N SER A 43 9.81 -0.81 -9.35
CA SER A 43 9.52 -1.48 -8.09
C SER A 43 10.40 -0.92 -6.98
N LEU A 44 9.78 -0.57 -5.86
CA LEU A 44 10.44 -0.03 -4.68
C LEU A 44 10.02 -0.81 -3.44
N ASP A 45 10.97 -1.50 -2.82
CA ASP A 45 10.77 -2.19 -1.55
C ASP A 45 11.45 -1.41 -0.42
N LEU A 46 10.63 -0.81 0.43
CA LEU A 46 11.01 -0.08 1.64
C LEU A 46 10.51 -0.79 2.91
N SER A 47 10.11 -2.05 2.79
CA SER A 47 9.54 -2.80 3.90
C SER A 47 10.54 -3.06 5.03
N TYR A 48 10.00 -3.28 6.24
CA TYR A 48 10.78 -3.54 7.46
C TYR A 48 11.77 -2.42 7.80
N ASN A 49 11.31 -1.21 7.77
CA ASN A 49 12.05 -0.01 8.20
C ASN A 49 11.31 0.72 9.34
N HIS A 50 11.64 1.97 9.58
CA HIS A 50 11.04 2.81 10.61
C HIS A 50 10.41 4.08 10.03
N LEU A 51 10.01 4.03 8.75
CA LEU A 51 9.43 5.17 8.05
C LEU A 51 8.04 5.50 8.58
N SER A 52 7.75 6.77 8.77
CA SER A 52 6.42 7.29 9.16
C SER A 52 5.74 8.09 8.05
N ASP A 53 6.52 8.50 7.05
CA ASP A 53 6.07 9.31 5.92
C ASP A 53 6.90 9.03 4.66
N LEU A 54 6.46 9.60 3.55
CA LEU A 54 7.21 9.70 2.30
C LEU A 54 7.41 11.17 1.95
N PRO A 55 8.49 11.53 1.24
CA PRO A 55 8.69 12.90 0.81
C PRO A 55 7.64 13.32 -0.23
N SER A 56 7.25 14.59 -0.20
CA SER A 56 6.15 15.14 -1.02
C SER A 56 6.38 15.02 -2.53
N GLU A 57 7.64 14.93 -2.95
CA GLU A 57 8.02 14.72 -4.37
C GLU A 57 7.86 13.27 -4.84
N PHE A 58 7.44 12.33 -3.98
CA PHE A 58 7.15 10.96 -4.38
C PHE A 58 5.81 10.89 -5.14
N ASN A 59 5.83 11.21 -6.43
CA ASN A 59 4.64 11.37 -7.26
C ASN A 59 4.90 10.95 -8.71
N ALA A 60 3.88 10.99 -9.56
CA ALA A 60 3.95 10.59 -10.97
C ALA A 60 4.96 11.37 -11.82
N VAL A 61 5.37 12.57 -11.40
CA VAL A 61 6.37 13.36 -12.15
C VAL A 61 7.76 12.78 -11.94
N ASN A 62 8.07 12.39 -10.72
CA ASN A 62 9.40 11.95 -10.32
C ASN A 62 9.60 10.44 -10.40
N VAL A 63 8.53 9.65 -10.22
CA VAL A 63 8.55 8.18 -10.34
C VAL A 63 7.46 7.68 -11.32
N PRO A 64 7.46 8.13 -12.57
CA PRO A 64 6.35 7.95 -13.52
C PRO A 64 6.09 6.48 -13.90
N TYR A 65 7.07 5.61 -13.74
CA TYR A 65 6.97 4.20 -14.12
C TYR A 65 6.77 3.26 -12.92
N LEU A 66 6.48 3.81 -11.73
CA LEU A 66 6.27 3.01 -10.55
C LEU A 66 5.09 2.07 -10.76
N TYR A 67 5.39 0.77 -10.71
CA TYR A 67 4.42 -0.32 -10.85
C TYR A 67 4.07 -0.94 -9.50
N GLY A 68 5.04 -1.05 -8.59
CA GLY A 68 4.85 -1.65 -7.28
C GLY A 68 5.65 -0.96 -6.19
N ILE A 69 5.02 -0.82 -5.01
CA ILE A 69 5.67 -0.34 -3.80
C ILE A 69 5.32 -1.21 -2.60
N ASP A 70 6.31 -1.52 -1.78
CA ASP A 70 6.10 -2.18 -0.49
C ASP A 70 6.62 -1.32 0.66
N LEU A 71 5.69 -0.81 1.47
CA LEU A 71 5.91 -0.04 2.70
C LEU A 71 5.58 -0.86 3.95
N SER A 72 5.40 -2.17 3.84
CA SER A 72 4.98 -3.02 4.94
C SER A 72 5.97 -3.01 6.10
N TYR A 73 5.47 -3.16 7.32
CA TYR A 73 6.27 -3.21 8.54
C TYR A 73 7.14 -1.97 8.76
N ASN A 74 6.48 -0.82 8.69
CA ASN A 74 7.01 0.51 9.00
C ASN A 74 6.19 1.16 10.14
N ARG A 75 6.16 2.50 10.22
CA ARG A 75 5.51 3.26 11.29
C ARG A 75 4.45 4.23 10.79
N PHE A 76 3.88 4.01 9.63
CA PHE A 76 2.82 4.87 9.09
C PHE A 76 1.58 4.81 10.00
N SER A 77 1.20 5.93 10.58
CA SER A 77 -0.02 6.10 11.38
C SER A 77 -1.19 6.63 10.56
N SER A 78 -0.89 7.22 9.40
CA SER A 78 -1.83 7.63 8.36
C SER A 78 -1.45 7.01 7.03
N PHE A 79 -2.43 6.89 6.13
CA PHE A 79 -2.19 6.31 4.81
C PHE A 79 -1.36 7.27 3.93
N PRO A 80 -0.23 6.84 3.36
CA PRO A 80 0.56 7.66 2.45
C PRO A 80 -0.12 7.68 1.07
N TRP A 81 -0.55 8.85 0.62
CA TRP A 81 -1.28 9.02 -0.64
C TRP A 81 -0.36 9.22 -1.85
N GLU A 82 0.85 9.68 -1.62
CA GLU A 82 1.82 10.03 -2.65
C GLU A 82 2.02 8.94 -3.71
N PRO A 83 2.15 7.64 -3.35
CA PRO A 83 2.30 6.59 -4.35
C PRO A 83 1.09 6.44 -5.28
N LEU A 84 -0.11 6.78 -4.82
CA LEU A 84 -1.32 6.66 -5.63
C LEU A 84 -1.44 7.74 -6.71
N ASP A 85 -0.63 8.79 -6.67
CA ASP A 85 -0.48 9.73 -7.78
C ASP A 85 0.21 9.07 -8.99
N CYS A 86 0.93 7.95 -8.78
CA CYS A 86 1.58 7.20 -9.85
C CYS A 86 0.54 6.34 -10.59
N TYR A 87 0.07 6.79 -11.74
CA TYR A 87 -0.99 6.10 -12.52
C TYR A 87 -0.67 4.66 -12.90
N GLY A 88 0.61 4.31 -12.99
CA GLY A 88 1.09 2.96 -13.29
C GLY A 88 1.10 2.02 -12.10
N LEU A 89 0.84 2.51 -10.89
CA LEU A 89 0.90 1.70 -9.68
C LEU A 89 -0.18 0.61 -9.71
N THR A 90 0.28 -0.63 -9.59
CA THR A 90 -0.58 -1.81 -9.69
C THR A 90 -0.58 -2.63 -8.40
N VAL A 91 0.53 -2.57 -7.65
CA VAL A 91 0.69 -3.31 -6.40
C VAL A 91 1.13 -2.37 -5.29
N PHE A 92 0.38 -2.37 -4.19
CA PHE A 92 0.69 -1.56 -3.02
C PHE A 92 0.61 -2.39 -1.74
N GLY A 93 1.74 -2.52 -1.03
CA GLY A 93 1.86 -3.16 0.27
C GLY A 93 2.07 -2.14 1.40
N ILE A 94 1.24 -2.22 2.44
CA ILE A 94 1.34 -1.40 3.67
C ILE A 94 0.91 -2.20 4.91
N ARG A 95 1.29 -3.46 4.96
CA ARG A 95 0.97 -4.34 6.09
C ARG A 95 1.72 -3.96 7.35
N GLY A 96 1.15 -4.29 8.51
CA GLY A 96 1.88 -4.40 9.76
C GLY A 96 2.51 -3.12 10.27
N GLN A 97 1.83 -1.98 10.16
CA GLN A 97 2.35 -0.71 10.67
C GLN A 97 2.36 -0.68 12.21
N ARG A 98 3.51 -0.35 12.79
CA ARG A 98 3.71 -0.33 14.24
C ARG A 98 4.41 0.95 14.66
N ASN A 99 3.94 1.58 15.75
CA ASN A 99 4.65 2.69 16.39
C ASN A 99 5.93 2.21 17.09
N ALA A 100 6.68 3.13 17.69
CA ALA A 100 7.93 2.79 18.39
C ALA A 100 7.73 1.88 19.61
N ALA A 101 6.51 1.81 20.18
CA ALA A 101 6.14 0.89 21.26
C ALA A 101 5.74 -0.52 20.75
N GLY A 102 5.71 -0.72 19.44
CA GLY A 102 5.28 -1.98 18.82
C GLY A 102 3.76 -2.13 18.66
N GLU A 103 3.00 -1.08 18.95
CA GLU A 103 1.54 -1.09 18.82
C GLU A 103 1.12 -0.80 17.38
N ARG A 104 0.01 -1.39 16.94
CA ARG A 104 -0.59 -1.14 15.62
C ARG A 104 -1.02 0.33 15.52
N CYS A 105 -0.57 1.05 14.50
CA CYS A 105 -0.77 2.48 14.40
C CYS A 105 -1.56 2.95 13.17
N LEU A 106 -1.67 2.15 12.11
CA LEU A 106 -2.54 2.48 10.99
C LEU A 106 -3.96 1.96 11.27
N SER A 107 -4.89 2.89 11.50
CA SER A 107 -6.25 2.56 11.95
C SER A 107 -7.36 3.00 11.01
N GLU A 108 -7.06 3.86 10.04
CA GLU A 108 -8.07 4.38 9.12
C GLU A 108 -8.01 3.67 7.76
N TRP A 109 -9.19 3.28 7.25
CA TRP A 109 -9.33 2.83 5.87
C TRP A 109 -9.06 3.99 4.91
N PRO A 110 -8.24 3.79 3.85
CA PRO A 110 -7.94 4.87 2.89
C PRO A 110 -9.18 5.19 2.03
N THR A 111 -9.94 6.19 2.46
CA THR A 111 -11.11 6.67 1.72
C THR A 111 -10.71 7.31 0.40
N GLY A 112 -11.41 6.98 -0.69
CA GLY A 112 -11.07 7.48 -2.03
C GLY A 112 -10.15 6.55 -2.83
N LEU A 113 -9.72 5.43 -2.28
CA LEU A 113 -8.92 4.41 -2.99
C LEU A 113 -9.62 3.93 -4.28
N TYR A 114 -10.94 3.94 -4.32
CA TYR A 114 -11.75 3.58 -5.49
C TYR A 114 -11.49 4.47 -6.71
N ASN A 115 -10.95 5.67 -6.54
CA ASN A 115 -10.59 6.57 -7.63
C ASN A 115 -9.34 6.11 -8.39
N HIS A 116 -8.48 5.29 -7.78
CA HIS A 116 -7.27 4.82 -8.41
C HIS A 116 -7.56 3.69 -9.41
N LYS A 117 -7.38 3.96 -10.71
CA LYS A 117 -7.76 3.03 -11.80
C LYS A 117 -6.70 1.97 -12.12
N GLY A 118 -5.49 2.08 -11.58
CA GLY A 118 -4.38 1.16 -11.86
C GLY A 118 -4.25 0.01 -10.86
N LEU A 119 -4.64 0.23 -9.60
CA LEU A 119 -4.36 -0.69 -8.51
C LEU A 119 -5.07 -2.04 -8.70
N ARG A 120 -4.33 -3.13 -8.60
CA ARG A 120 -4.81 -4.51 -8.73
C ARG A 120 -4.55 -5.35 -7.48
N GLY A 121 -3.42 -5.15 -6.81
CA GLY A 121 -3.05 -5.80 -5.57
C GLY A 121 -2.91 -4.80 -4.45
N PHE A 122 -3.68 -4.98 -3.37
CA PHE A 122 -3.63 -4.12 -2.20
C PHE A 122 -3.48 -4.95 -0.93
N TYR A 123 -2.39 -4.75 -0.21
CA TYR A 123 -2.02 -5.50 0.98
C TYR A 123 -1.97 -4.57 2.19
N ILE A 124 -3.04 -4.55 2.98
CA ILE A 124 -3.19 -3.68 4.16
C ILE A 124 -3.46 -4.48 5.45
N GLY A 125 -3.18 -5.78 5.42
CA GLY A 125 -3.33 -6.67 6.57
C GLY A 125 -2.43 -6.32 7.75
N SER A 126 -2.68 -6.94 8.90
CA SER A 126 -1.88 -6.80 10.13
C SER A 126 -1.80 -5.37 10.68
N ASN A 127 -2.82 -4.57 10.45
CA ASN A 127 -2.96 -3.20 10.98
C ASN A 127 -4.04 -3.12 12.07
N ASN A 128 -4.52 -1.95 12.39
CA ASN A 128 -5.62 -1.72 13.34
C ASN A 128 -6.81 -1.04 12.66
N LEU A 129 -7.09 -1.43 11.42
CA LEU A 129 -8.16 -0.81 10.64
C LEU A 129 -9.50 -0.99 11.34
N GLY A 130 -10.23 0.10 11.39
CA GLY A 130 -11.63 0.12 11.84
C GLY A 130 -12.60 -0.16 10.69
N LYS A 131 -13.69 0.59 10.64
CA LYS A 131 -14.73 0.40 9.62
C LYS A 131 -14.22 0.76 8.22
N ILE A 132 -14.45 -0.12 7.25
CA ILE A 132 -14.37 0.22 5.82
C ILE A 132 -15.57 1.13 5.52
N THR A 133 -15.30 2.38 5.19
CA THR A 133 -16.33 3.43 5.01
C THR A 133 -16.59 3.78 3.55
N ASP A 134 -15.89 3.11 2.65
CA ASP A 134 -15.90 3.44 1.23
C ASP A 134 -16.00 2.18 0.37
N THR A 135 -16.44 2.35 -0.85
CA THR A 135 -16.52 1.25 -1.82
C THR A 135 -15.13 0.71 -2.11
N ILE A 136 -14.96 -0.59 -2.00
CA ILE A 136 -13.75 -1.26 -2.45
C ILE A 136 -13.64 -1.08 -3.97
N SER A 137 -12.48 -0.62 -4.43
CA SER A 137 -12.26 -0.38 -5.87
C SER A 137 -12.63 -1.61 -6.70
N THR A 138 -13.46 -1.42 -7.70
CA THR A 138 -13.87 -2.46 -8.66
C THR A 138 -12.72 -3.02 -9.49
N LEU A 139 -11.52 -2.45 -9.39
CA LEU A 139 -10.35 -2.87 -10.14
C LEU A 139 -9.33 -3.63 -9.30
N ILE A 140 -9.52 -3.71 -7.97
CA ILE A 140 -8.66 -4.53 -7.12
C ILE A 140 -8.99 -5.99 -7.36
N TYR A 141 -7.96 -6.73 -7.79
CA TYR A 141 -8.06 -8.17 -8.04
C TYR A 141 -7.67 -8.99 -6.80
N PHE A 142 -6.69 -8.49 -6.04
CA PHE A 142 -6.18 -9.10 -4.82
C PHE A 142 -6.25 -8.11 -3.66
N LEU A 143 -6.99 -8.45 -2.61
CA LEU A 143 -7.12 -7.64 -1.40
C LEU A 143 -6.75 -8.47 -0.16
N ASP A 144 -5.82 -7.96 0.64
CA ASP A 144 -5.47 -8.55 1.93
C ASP A 144 -5.80 -7.55 3.06
N ILE A 145 -6.83 -7.87 3.82
CA ILE A 145 -7.27 -7.15 5.01
C ILE A 145 -7.15 -7.98 6.30
N SER A 146 -6.46 -9.11 6.23
CA SER A 146 -6.31 -10.03 7.36
C SER A 146 -5.60 -9.39 8.56
N ASP A 147 -5.79 -9.98 9.73
CA ASP A 147 -5.17 -9.55 10.98
C ASP A 147 -5.39 -8.05 11.28
N ASN A 148 -6.64 -7.60 11.06
CA ASN A 148 -7.17 -6.33 11.52
C ASN A 148 -8.32 -6.61 12.50
N PRO A 149 -8.07 -6.71 13.80
CA PRO A 149 -9.04 -7.25 14.77
C PRO A 149 -10.31 -6.40 14.89
N GLU A 150 -10.20 -5.10 14.64
CA GLU A 150 -11.32 -4.14 14.75
C GLU A 150 -11.99 -3.85 13.41
N ILE A 151 -11.58 -4.54 12.32
CA ILE A 151 -12.11 -4.21 10.99
C ILE A 151 -13.59 -4.59 10.90
N ILE A 152 -14.41 -3.66 10.46
CA ILE A 152 -15.82 -3.84 10.17
C ILE A 152 -16.06 -3.47 8.71
N PHE A 153 -16.74 -4.35 8.00
CA PHE A 153 -17.19 -4.08 6.64
C PHE A 153 -18.62 -4.61 6.44
N ASP A 154 -19.32 -4.02 5.50
CA ASP A 154 -20.61 -4.56 5.08
C ASP A 154 -20.38 -5.72 4.10
N ALA A 155 -21.02 -6.86 4.34
CA ALA A 155 -20.93 -8.00 3.44
C ALA A 155 -21.36 -7.66 2.01
N SER A 156 -22.31 -6.74 1.83
CA SER A 156 -22.73 -6.26 0.52
C SER A 156 -21.61 -5.56 -0.25
N ASP A 157 -20.71 -4.84 0.43
CA ASP A 157 -19.57 -4.16 -0.22
C ASP A 157 -18.54 -5.18 -0.73
N ILE A 158 -18.29 -6.24 0.05
CA ILE A 158 -17.42 -7.34 -0.38
C ILE A 158 -18.05 -8.11 -1.54
N CYS A 159 -19.36 -8.41 -1.48
CA CYS A 159 -20.07 -9.08 -2.57
C CYS A 159 -20.04 -8.25 -3.85
N ALA A 160 -20.24 -6.93 -3.73
CA ALA A 160 -20.14 -6.01 -4.87
C ALA A 160 -18.72 -5.98 -5.46
N ALA A 161 -17.68 -6.03 -4.61
CA ALA A 161 -16.31 -6.11 -5.06
C ALA A 161 -16.01 -7.41 -5.83
N TYR A 162 -16.52 -8.56 -5.36
CA TYR A 162 -16.42 -9.83 -6.09
C TYR A 162 -17.13 -9.78 -7.45
N ALA A 163 -18.35 -9.26 -7.50
CA ALA A 163 -19.10 -9.11 -8.75
C ALA A 163 -18.39 -8.20 -9.77
N ASN A 164 -17.50 -7.31 -9.30
CA ASN A 164 -16.77 -6.35 -10.10
C ASN A 164 -15.29 -6.68 -10.31
N GLY A 165 -14.83 -7.90 -9.97
CA GLY A 165 -13.51 -8.37 -10.33
C GLY A 165 -12.54 -8.64 -9.19
N LEU A 166 -12.92 -8.47 -7.92
CA LEU A 166 -12.13 -8.98 -6.81
C LEU A 166 -12.10 -10.50 -6.91
N TYR A 167 -10.92 -11.08 -7.02
CA TYR A 167 -10.75 -12.52 -7.19
C TYR A 167 -10.17 -13.20 -5.93
N TYR A 168 -9.26 -12.52 -5.24
CA TYR A 168 -8.66 -13.01 -4.02
C TYR A 168 -8.91 -12.04 -2.87
N LEU A 169 -9.55 -12.52 -1.81
CA LEU A 169 -9.68 -11.82 -0.53
C LEU A 169 -9.02 -12.64 0.56
N ILE A 170 -8.06 -12.04 1.27
CA ILE A 170 -7.50 -12.59 2.50
C ILE A 170 -8.07 -11.79 3.67
N TYR A 171 -8.78 -12.47 4.57
CA TYR A 171 -9.48 -11.89 5.72
C TYR A 171 -9.50 -12.88 6.89
N ASP A 172 -9.90 -12.43 8.06
CA ASP A 172 -9.99 -13.30 9.24
C ASP A 172 -11.33 -14.06 9.27
N LYS A 173 -11.28 -15.34 9.60
CA LYS A 173 -12.47 -16.22 9.64
C LYS A 173 -13.52 -15.81 10.68
N THR A 174 -13.20 -14.88 11.58
CA THR A 174 -14.15 -14.30 12.55
C THR A 174 -15.18 -13.40 11.91
N GLN A 175 -14.95 -12.99 10.67
CA GLN A 175 -15.84 -12.10 9.92
C GLN A 175 -16.77 -12.93 9.03
N ASP A 176 -18.06 -12.68 9.14
CA ASP A 176 -19.07 -13.41 8.40
C ASP A 176 -19.35 -12.79 7.02
N ILE A 177 -18.75 -13.39 5.99
CA ILE A 177 -19.01 -13.05 4.58
C ILE A 177 -19.83 -14.10 3.83
N ARG A 178 -20.45 -15.04 4.57
CA ARG A 178 -21.22 -16.16 3.96
C ARG A 178 -22.37 -15.70 3.08
N SER A 179 -22.85 -14.48 3.25
CA SER A 179 -23.84 -13.89 2.34
C SER A 179 -23.34 -13.69 0.90
N CYS A 180 -22.02 -13.76 0.66
CA CYS A 180 -21.44 -13.68 -0.67
C CYS A 180 -21.41 -15.03 -1.43
N GLU A 181 -21.56 -16.15 -0.73
CA GLU A 181 -21.49 -17.49 -1.33
C GLU A 181 -22.60 -17.74 -2.38
N TYR A 182 -23.67 -16.97 -2.32
CA TYR A 182 -24.79 -17.06 -3.27
C TYR A 182 -24.57 -16.30 -4.60
N ILE A 183 -23.55 -15.46 -4.71
CA ILE A 183 -23.29 -14.63 -5.89
C ILE A 183 -22.23 -15.24 -6.80
N ALA A 184 -21.41 -16.15 -6.27
CA ALA A 184 -20.27 -16.74 -7.00
C ALA A 184 -20.61 -18.04 -7.76
N LEU A 185 -21.89 -18.42 -7.88
CA LEU A 185 -22.33 -19.70 -8.45
C LEU A 185 -23.26 -19.59 -9.68
N ASP A 186 -23.36 -18.40 -10.30
CA ASP A 186 -24.07 -18.25 -11.61
C ASP A 186 -23.10 -17.92 -12.75
#